data_211bd03e8a554778e232d2ee3303d792
#
_entry.id   211bd03e8a554778e232d2ee3303d792
#
_cell.length_a   1.000
_cell.length_b   1.000
_cell.length_c   1.000
_cell.angle_alpha   90.00
_cell.angle_beta   90.00
_cell.angle_gamma   90.00
#
_symmetry.space_group_name_H-M   'P 1'
#
loop_
_entity.id
_entity.type
_entity.pdbx_description
1 polymer ?
#
loop_
_entity_poly.entity_id
_entity_poly.type
_entity_poly.pdbx_seq_one_letter_code
_entity_poly.pdbx_strand_id
1 'polypeptide(L)'
;MNEERQLQSLPQGFIPVMITPFLESGEIDYEGLRSLTDLYIVSGAAGLFANCLSSEMYELSEQERIDITQAVVEQAAGRVPVVATGTFGGAIADQALFVKKIYETGIQAVIVISGLIAEEAESDEVFLQNALELIALTDDIPLGFYECPVPYKRLINSDVLEKLVATGRV
;
A
#
# COMPACT_ATOMS: atom_id res chain seq x y z
N MET A 1 -22.03 -14.70 19.66
CA MET A 1 -22.67 -13.87 18.61
C MET A 1 -21.53 -13.32 17.78
N ASN A 2 -21.27 -13.95 16.64
CA ASN A 2 -20.26 -13.48 15.70
C ASN A 2 -20.87 -12.29 14.97
N GLU A 3 -20.40 -11.09 15.29
CA GLU A 3 -20.55 -9.97 14.38
C GLU A 3 -19.68 -10.30 13.16
N GLU A 4 -20.34 -10.71 12.09
CA GLU A 4 -19.75 -10.70 10.76
C GLU A 4 -19.24 -9.28 10.51
N ARG A 5 -17.92 -9.06 10.65
CA ARG A 5 -17.28 -7.90 10.04
C ARG A 5 -17.53 -8.02 8.55
N GLN A 6 -18.57 -7.36 8.08
CA GLN A 6 -18.72 -7.08 6.67
C GLN A 6 -17.44 -6.37 6.24
N LEU A 7 -16.58 -7.06 5.50
CA LEU A 7 -15.61 -6.42 4.63
C LEU A 7 -16.44 -5.40 3.83
N GLN A 8 -16.37 -4.13 4.22
CA GLN A 8 -16.99 -3.09 3.41
C GLN A 8 -16.31 -3.23 2.06
N SER A 9 -17.08 -3.66 1.06
CA SER A 9 -16.58 -3.77 -0.30
C SER A 9 -15.94 -2.43 -0.64
N LEU A 10 -14.65 -2.45 -0.97
CA LEU A 10 -13.97 -1.26 -1.46
C LEU A 10 -14.83 -0.70 -2.61
N PRO A 11 -15.02 0.63 -2.68
CA PRO A 11 -15.85 1.22 -3.70
C PRO A 11 -15.35 0.77 -5.08
N GLN A 12 -16.25 0.32 -5.93
CA GLN A 12 -15.91 -0.01 -7.30
C GLN A 12 -15.60 1.28 -8.05
N GLY A 13 -14.46 1.32 -8.72
CA GLY A 13 -14.08 2.49 -9.49
C GLY A 13 -12.58 2.60 -9.69
N PHE A 14 -12.18 3.72 -10.27
CA PHE A 14 -10.78 4.00 -10.54
C PHE A 14 -10.07 4.50 -9.27
N ILE A 15 -8.96 3.85 -8.93
CA ILE A 15 -8.06 4.24 -7.84
C ILE A 15 -6.73 4.66 -8.49
N PRO A 16 -6.51 5.97 -8.72
CA PRO A 16 -5.27 6.44 -9.31
C PRO A 16 -4.08 6.21 -8.40
N VAL A 17 -2.94 5.88 -9.01
CA VAL A 17 -1.63 6.02 -8.38
C VAL A 17 -1.25 7.50 -8.37
N MET A 18 -0.87 8.01 -7.21
CA MET A 18 -0.50 9.42 -7.07
C MET A 18 0.96 9.64 -7.44
N ILE A 19 1.29 10.84 -7.87
CA ILE A 19 2.65 11.34 -8.01
C ILE A 19 3.02 12.17 -6.78
N THR A 20 4.31 12.32 -6.50
CA THR A 20 4.82 13.26 -5.49
C THR A 20 5.26 14.54 -6.18
N PRO A 21 4.62 15.69 -5.94
CA PRO A 21 5.10 16.96 -6.44
C PRO A 21 6.33 17.43 -5.62
N PHE A 22 7.30 18.00 -6.30
CA PHE A 22 8.50 18.57 -5.70
C PHE A 22 8.64 20.04 -6.06
N LEU A 23 9.20 20.82 -5.15
CA LEU A 23 9.65 22.19 -5.37
C LEU A 23 10.92 22.21 -6.24
N GLU A 24 11.28 23.35 -6.80
CA GLU A 24 12.56 23.51 -7.52
C GLU A 24 13.78 23.22 -6.64
N SER A 25 13.63 23.32 -5.32
CA SER A 25 14.67 22.95 -4.34
C SER A 25 14.89 21.44 -4.21
N GLY A 26 13.97 20.60 -4.73
CA GLY A 26 13.94 19.15 -4.54
C GLY A 26 13.20 18.70 -3.28
N GLU A 27 12.67 19.63 -2.48
CA GLU A 27 11.82 19.32 -1.33
C GLU A 27 10.40 18.93 -1.78
N ILE A 28 9.70 18.15 -0.98
CA ILE A 28 8.31 17.77 -1.26
C ILE A 28 7.40 19.00 -1.20
N ASP A 29 6.62 19.23 -2.26
CA ASP A 29 5.60 20.27 -2.29
C ASP A 29 4.28 19.75 -1.67
N TYR A 30 4.14 19.91 -0.37
CA TYR A 30 2.93 19.49 0.34
C TYR A 30 1.68 20.30 -0.03
N GLU A 31 1.81 21.55 -0.49
CA GLU A 31 0.68 22.34 -0.97
C GLU A 31 0.18 21.79 -2.32
N GLY A 32 1.13 21.51 -3.22
CA GLY A 32 0.85 20.83 -4.49
C GLY A 32 0.24 19.45 -4.27
N LEU A 33 0.73 18.68 -3.30
CA LEU A 33 0.19 17.35 -2.97
C LEU A 33 -1.26 17.41 -2.49
N ARG A 34 -1.61 18.38 -1.64
CA ARG A 34 -3.01 18.59 -1.20
C ARG A 34 -3.90 18.99 -2.37
N SER A 35 -3.44 19.90 -3.21
CA SER A 35 -4.16 20.33 -4.41
C SER A 35 -4.40 19.18 -5.37
N LEU A 36 -3.39 18.32 -5.56
CA LEU A 36 -3.47 17.13 -6.39
C LEU A 36 -4.46 16.10 -5.80
N THR A 37 -4.46 15.92 -4.48
CA THR A 37 -5.42 15.06 -3.78
C THR A 37 -6.86 15.49 -4.06
N ASP A 38 -7.16 16.78 -3.94
CA ASP A 38 -8.48 17.33 -4.26
C ASP A 38 -8.84 17.15 -5.73
N LEU A 39 -7.90 17.38 -6.63
CA LEU A 39 -8.10 17.20 -8.07
C LEU A 39 -8.50 15.74 -8.41
N TYR A 40 -7.83 14.75 -7.86
CA TYR A 40 -8.19 13.35 -8.08
C TYR A 40 -9.61 13.04 -7.57
N ILE A 41 -9.94 13.52 -6.36
CA ILE A 41 -11.26 13.28 -5.75
C ILE A 41 -12.37 13.95 -6.59
N VAL A 42 -12.20 15.22 -6.96
CA VAL A 42 -13.17 15.96 -7.78
C VAL A 42 -13.32 15.34 -9.17
N SER A 43 -12.26 14.74 -9.70
CA SER A 43 -12.28 14.01 -10.98
C SER A 43 -12.96 12.64 -10.90
N GLY A 44 -13.48 12.23 -9.74
CA GLY A 44 -14.25 11.00 -9.57
C GLY A 44 -13.43 9.78 -9.21
N ALA A 45 -12.23 9.94 -8.64
CA ALA A 45 -11.49 8.83 -8.07
C ALA A 45 -12.29 8.14 -6.97
N ALA A 46 -12.38 6.81 -7.02
CA ALA A 46 -13.05 5.99 -6.02
C ALA A 46 -12.17 5.70 -4.78
N GLY A 47 -10.89 5.98 -4.87
CA GLY A 47 -9.89 5.86 -3.83
C GLY A 47 -8.57 6.46 -4.31
N LEU A 48 -7.55 6.50 -3.46
CA LEU A 48 -6.22 7.03 -3.78
C LEU A 48 -5.14 6.03 -3.38
N PHE A 49 -4.13 5.86 -4.23
CA PHE A 49 -2.91 5.11 -3.90
C PHE A 49 -1.78 6.13 -3.68
N ALA A 50 -1.58 6.53 -2.41
CA ALA A 50 -0.81 7.71 -2.05
C ALA A 50 0.71 7.54 -2.25
N ASN A 51 1.26 6.38 -1.90
CA ASN A 51 2.70 6.11 -1.95
C ASN A 51 2.95 4.82 -2.74
N CYS A 52 3.32 4.97 -4.00
CA CYS A 52 3.51 3.87 -4.94
C CYS A 52 4.71 4.13 -5.86
N LEU A 53 4.94 3.30 -6.87
CA LEU A 53 6.06 3.47 -7.79
C LEU A 53 6.03 4.85 -8.49
N SER A 54 4.84 5.30 -8.93
CA SER A 54 4.68 6.62 -9.57
C SER A 54 4.92 7.79 -8.63
N SER A 55 4.89 7.56 -7.31
CA SER A 55 5.23 8.55 -6.29
C SER A 55 6.74 8.66 -6.03
N GLU A 56 7.57 7.99 -6.83
CA GLU A 56 9.02 7.90 -6.63
C GLU A 56 9.39 7.30 -5.25
N MET A 57 8.56 6.37 -4.77
CA MET A 57 8.60 5.83 -3.40
C MET A 57 9.97 5.28 -2.96
N TYR A 58 10.81 4.84 -3.90
CA TYR A 58 12.15 4.33 -3.59
C TYR A 58 13.18 5.43 -3.34
N GLU A 59 12.93 6.64 -3.86
CA GLU A 59 13.79 7.82 -3.64
C GLU A 59 13.45 8.56 -2.34
N LEU A 60 12.29 8.26 -1.75
CA LEU A 60 11.83 8.87 -0.51
C LEU A 60 12.41 8.15 0.71
N SER A 61 12.77 8.89 1.74
CA SER A 61 13.07 8.35 3.05
C SER A 61 11.83 7.72 3.70
N GLU A 62 12.04 6.88 4.72
CA GLU A 62 10.94 6.28 5.49
C GLU A 62 9.99 7.34 6.05
N GLN A 63 10.53 8.43 6.59
CA GLN A 63 9.73 9.50 7.16
C GLN A 63 8.92 10.24 6.09
N GLU A 64 9.51 10.55 4.94
CA GLU A 64 8.79 11.20 3.83
C GLU A 64 7.64 10.35 3.31
N ARG A 65 7.80 9.02 3.22
CA ARG A 65 6.72 8.10 2.86
C ARG A 65 5.54 8.18 3.83
N ILE A 66 5.83 8.26 5.13
CA ILE A 66 4.82 8.41 6.18
C ILE A 66 4.15 9.79 6.06
N ASP A 67 4.94 10.87 5.96
CA ASP A 67 4.44 12.24 5.93
C ASP A 67 3.57 12.52 4.70
N ILE A 68 3.98 12.03 3.51
CA ILE A 68 3.18 12.10 2.29
C ILE A 68 1.85 11.36 2.47
N THR A 69 1.91 10.13 2.97
CA THR A 69 0.71 9.30 3.16
C THR A 69 -0.25 9.97 4.14
N GLN A 70 0.27 10.49 5.25
CA GLN A 70 -0.53 11.22 6.24
C GLN A 70 -1.16 12.49 5.65
N ALA A 71 -0.39 13.27 4.89
CA ALA A 71 -0.90 14.48 4.24
C ALA A 71 -2.05 14.18 3.26
N VAL A 72 -1.95 13.07 2.51
CA VAL A 72 -3.03 12.62 1.60
C VAL A 72 -4.27 12.18 2.40
N VAL A 73 -4.10 11.41 3.47
CA VAL A 73 -5.20 10.96 4.34
C VAL A 73 -5.93 12.15 4.96
N GLU A 74 -5.18 13.10 5.53
CA GLU A 74 -5.73 14.33 6.11
C GLU A 74 -6.48 15.15 5.08
N GLN A 75 -5.91 15.34 3.88
CA GLN A 75 -6.55 16.09 2.81
C GLN A 75 -7.76 15.36 2.23
N ALA A 76 -7.70 14.04 2.09
CA ALA A 76 -8.86 13.24 1.65
C ALA A 76 -10.03 13.36 2.64
N ALA A 77 -9.76 13.51 3.93
CA ALA A 77 -10.74 13.74 4.99
C ALA A 77 -11.92 12.76 4.96
N GLY A 78 -11.65 11.49 4.64
CA GLY A 78 -12.65 10.43 4.56
C GLY A 78 -13.57 10.49 3.32
N ARG A 79 -13.34 11.40 2.37
CA ARG A 79 -14.13 11.49 1.13
C ARG A 79 -13.98 10.26 0.23
N VAL A 80 -12.79 9.67 0.23
CA VAL A 80 -12.45 8.43 -0.47
C VAL A 80 -11.45 7.63 0.37
N PRO A 81 -11.37 6.30 0.23
CA PRO A 81 -10.33 5.50 0.88
C PRO A 81 -8.94 5.83 0.30
N VAL A 82 -7.94 5.74 1.16
CA VAL A 82 -6.52 5.89 0.80
C VAL A 82 -5.79 4.60 1.12
N VAL A 83 -4.95 4.14 0.20
CA VAL A 83 -4.02 3.02 0.40
C VAL A 83 -2.60 3.47 0.12
N ALA A 84 -1.61 2.79 0.67
CA ALA A 84 -0.21 3.12 0.46
C ALA A 84 0.67 1.86 0.52
N THR A 85 1.83 1.88 -0.13
CA THR A 85 2.83 0.82 -0.06
C THR A 85 3.45 0.76 1.33
N GLY A 86 3.53 -0.45 1.89
CA GLY A 86 4.14 -0.71 3.21
C GLY A 86 5.33 -1.66 3.20
N THR A 87 5.83 -2.05 2.03
CA THR A 87 6.99 -2.96 1.94
C THR A 87 8.07 -2.35 1.04
N PHE A 88 9.32 -2.36 1.51
CA PHE A 88 10.47 -1.75 0.83
C PHE A 88 11.71 -2.66 0.83
N GLY A 89 11.52 -3.96 1.09
CA GLY A 89 12.59 -4.97 1.15
C GLY A 89 13.17 -5.17 2.55
N GLY A 90 14.18 -6.02 2.63
CA GLY A 90 14.74 -6.48 3.90
C GLY A 90 14.00 -7.68 4.50
N ALA A 91 14.29 -8.01 5.76
CA ALA A 91 13.65 -9.14 6.42
C ALA A 91 12.12 -8.93 6.57
N ILE A 92 11.35 -10.00 6.52
CA ILE A 92 9.88 -9.94 6.64
C ILE A 92 9.44 -9.24 7.94
N ALA A 93 10.16 -9.49 9.04
CA ALA A 93 9.88 -8.82 10.31
C ALA A 93 10.07 -7.29 10.25
N ASP A 94 11.09 -6.80 9.56
CA ASP A 94 11.34 -5.37 9.39
C ASP A 94 10.27 -4.72 8.50
N GLN A 95 9.87 -5.42 7.42
CA GLN A 95 8.78 -5.00 6.57
C GLN A 95 7.45 -4.91 7.36
N ALA A 96 7.18 -5.90 8.23
CA ALA A 96 5.99 -5.88 9.10
C ALA A 96 5.97 -4.68 10.05
N LEU A 97 7.12 -4.25 10.57
CA LEU A 97 7.21 -3.05 11.40
C LEU A 97 6.83 -1.79 10.62
N PHE A 98 7.29 -1.67 9.36
CA PHE A 98 6.93 -0.52 8.55
C PHE A 98 5.46 -0.57 8.10
N VAL A 99 4.91 -1.76 7.80
CA VAL A 99 3.46 -1.93 7.55
C VAL A 99 2.63 -1.36 8.70
N LYS A 100 3.01 -1.65 9.96
CA LYS A 100 2.32 -1.10 11.13
C LYS A 100 2.44 0.42 11.21
N LYS A 101 3.65 0.97 11.02
CA LYS A 101 3.87 2.42 11.05
C LYS A 101 3.04 3.17 10.00
N ILE A 102 3.05 2.70 8.75
CA ILE A 102 2.32 3.41 7.69
C ILE A 102 0.80 3.27 7.88
N TYR A 103 0.34 2.18 8.47
CA TYR A 103 -1.08 1.99 8.79
C TYR A 103 -1.58 2.98 9.85
N GLU A 104 -0.72 3.44 10.77
CA GLU A 104 -1.03 4.46 11.78
C GLU A 104 -1.36 5.83 11.18
N THR A 105 -1.03 6.07 9.90
CA THR A 105 -1.44 7.30 9.17
C THR A 105 -2.94 7.36 8.89
N GLY A 106 -3.69 6.27 9.10
CA GLY A 106 -5.13 6.20 8.91
C GLY A 106 -5.57 5.72 7.52
N ILE A 107 -4.68 5.10 6.76
CA ILE A 107 -5.03 4.44 5.49
C ILE A 107 -5.93 3.22 5.73
N GLN A 108 -6.74 2.86 4.74
CA GLN A 108 -7.69 1.74 4.83
C GLN A 108 -7.06 0.37 4.59
N ALA A 109 -5.99 0.30 3.82
CA ALA A 109 -5.22 -0.93 3.61
C ALA A 109 -3.77 -0.60 3.26
N VAL A 110 -2.87 -1.52 3.58
CA VAL A 110 -1.45 -1.43 3.21
C VAL A 110 -1.19 -2.32 2.01
N ILE A 111 -0.49 -1.77 1.02
CA ILE A 111 -0.16 -2.49 -0.21
C ILE A 111 1.23 -3.11 -0.10
N VAL A 112 1.29 -4.41 -0.30
CA VAL A 112 2.49 -5.25 -0.28
C VAL A 112 3.01 -5.43 -1.71
N ILE A 113 4.28 -5.11 -1.95
CA ILE A 113 4.91 -5.35 -3.25
C ILE A 113 5.32 -6.81 -3.33
N SER A 114 4.71 -7.56 -4.26
CA SER A 114 4.95 -9.01 -4.40
C SER A 114 6.42 -9.36 -4.64
N GLY A 115 7.15 -8.56 -5.42
CA GLY A 115 8.59 -8.76 -5.70
C GLY A 115 9.52 -8.48 -4.50
N LEU A 116 9.01 -8.03 -3.35
CA LEU A 116 9.81 -7.80 -2.14
C LEU A 116 9.57 -8.86 -1.04
N ILE A 117 8.72 -9.84 -1.32
CA ILE A 117 8.37 -10.90 -0.36
C ILE A 117 9.21 -12.15 -0.55
N ALA A 118 9.74 -12.37 -1.75
CA ALA A 118 10.67 -13.46 -2.04
C ALA A 118 11.62 -13.00 -3.14
N GLU A 119 12.78 -13.65 -3.27
CA GLU A 119 13.71 -13.39 -4.37
C GLU A 119 13.13 -13.89 -5.71
N GLU A 120 13.59 -13.34 -6.83
CA GLU A 120 13.07 -13.68 -8.16
C GLU A 120 13.18 -15.18 -8.48
N ALA A 121 14.27 -15.81 -8.06
CA ALA A 121 14.52 -17.23 -8.28
C ALA A 121 13.83 -18.17 -7.29
N GLU A 122 13.18 -17.65 -6.25
CA GLU A 122 12.49 -18.45 -5.25
C GLU A 122 11.12 -18.91 -5.73
N SER A 123 10.68 -20.06 -5.22
CA SER A 123 9.42 -20.70 -5.60
C SER A 123 8.19 -19.94 -5.03
N ASP A 124 7.02 -20.28 -5.55
CA ASP A 124 5.76 -19.74 -5.05
C ASP A 124 5.44 -20.24 -3.63
N GLU A 125 5.97 -21.40 -3.22
CA GLU A 125 5.85 -21.89 -1.84
C GLU A 125 6.61 -20.99 -0.86
N VAL A 126 7.83 -20.55 -1.22
CA VAL A 126 8.62 -19.62 -0.41
C VAL A 126 7.92 -18.26 -0.34
N PHE A 127 7.46 -17.76 -1.48
CA PHE A 127 6.67 -16.51 -1.51
C PHE A 127 5.44 -16.60 -0.59
N LEU A 128 4.67 -17.68 -0.69
CA LEU A 128 3.47 -17.86 0.12
C LEU A 128 3.82 -17.95 1.62
N GLN A 129 4.87 -18.68 1.97
CA GLN A 129 5.32 -18.76 3.37
C GLN A 129 5.67 -17.40 3.94
N ASN A 130 6.48 -16.61 3.22
CA ASN A 130 6.88 -15.28 3.63
C ASN A 130 5.68 -14.30 3.69
N ALA A 131 4.75 -14.39 2.73
CA ALA A 131 3.53 -13.57 2.73
C ALA A 131 2.63 -13.91 3.93
N LEU A 132 2.46 -15.18 4.26
CA LEU A 132 1.71 -15.61 5.46
C LEU A 132 2.40 -15.19 6.75
N GLU A 133 3.74 -15.20 6.81
CA GLU A 133 4.50 -14.67 7.93
C GLU A 133 4.27 -13.15 8.09
N LEU A 134 4.34 -12.37 7.00
CA LEU A 134 4.02 -10.95 7.02
C LEU A 134 2.59 -10.70 7.55
N ILE A 135 1.62 -11.45 7.05
CA ILE A 135 0.22 -11.37 7.48
C ILE A 135 0.11 -11.65 8.99
N ALA A 136 0.79 -12.69 9.49
CA ALA A 136 0.77 -13.04 10.91
C ALA A 136 1.41 -11.96 11.80
N LEU A 137 2.44 -11.27 11.31
CA LEU A 137 3.16 -10.22 12.03
C LEU A 137 2.46 -8.86 12.01
N THR A 138 1.43 -8.68 11.20
CA THR A 138 0.77 -7.37 10.99
C THR A 138 -0.63 -7.27 11.63
N ASP A 139 -0.90 -8.06 12.66
CA ASP A 139 -2.16 -8.05 13.43
C ASP A 139 -3.40 -8.14 12.50
N ASP A 140 -4.37 -7.26 12.65
CA ASP A 140 -5.60 -7.22 11.83
C ASP A 140 -5.55 -6.19 10.69
N ILE A 141 -4.37 -5.70 10.29
CA ILE A 141 -4.23 -4.68 9.24
C ILE A 141 -4.70 -5.23 7.88
N PRO A 142 -5.65 -4.63 7.17
CA PRO A 142 -6.02 -5.03 5.83
C PRO A 142 -4.85 -4.86 4.85
N LEU A 143 -4.62 -5.86 4.02
CA LEU A 143 -3.51 -5.89 3.07
C LEU A 143 -4.04 -6.04 1.63
N GLY A 144 -3.27 -5.51 0.69
CA GLY A 144 -3.44 -5.78 -0.74
C GLY A 144 -2.08 -6.12 -1.35
N PHE A 145 -2.06 -6.72 -2.53
CA PHE A 145 -0.81 -7.03 -3.23
C PHE A 145 -0.69 -6.22 -4.51
N TYR A 146 0.51 -5.73 -4.77
CA TYR A 146 0.88 -5.03 -5.99
C TYR A 146 1.99 -5.78 -6.72
N GLU A 147 1.68 -6.28 -7.91
CA GLU A 147 2.65 -6.88 -8.83
C GLU A 147 3.51 -5.78 -9.48
N CYS A 148 4.23 -5.04 -8.63
CA CYS A 148 5.09 -3.94 -9.04
C CYS A 148 6.21 -4.47 -9.96
N PRO A 149 6.57 -3.74 -11.05
CA PRO A 149 7.66 -4.16 -11.91
C PRO A 149 9.06 -3.96 -11.30
N VAL A 150 9.18 -3.28 -10.16
CA VAL A 150 10.43 -3.00 -9.46
C VAL A 150 10.38 -3.59 -8.06
N PRO A 151 11.43 -4.31 -7.59
CA PRO A 151 12.69 -4.62 -8.27
C PRO A 151 12.55 -5.62 -9.42
N TYR A 152 11.55 -6.49 -9.38
CA TYR A 152 11.14 -7.40 -10.45
C TYR A 152 9.64 -7.69 -10.33
N LYS A 153 9.01 -8.04 -11.44
CA LYS A 153 7.58 -8.32 -11.45
C LYS A 153 7.30 -9.78 -11.08
N ARG A 154 6.83 -10.00 -9.84
CA ARG A 154 6.32 -11.29 -9.41
C ARG A 154 4.81 -11.35 -9.59
N LEU A 155 4.36 -12.28 -10.44
CA LEU A 155 2.94 -12.57 -10.62
C LEU A 155 2.46 -13.54 -9.55
N ILE A 156 1.29 -13.31 -9.02
CA ILE A 156 0.64 -14.17 -8.03
C ILE A 156 -0.33 -15.09 -8.79
N ASN A 157 -0.05 -16.38 -8.80
CA ASN A 157 -0.96 -17.35 -9.42
C ASN A 157 -2.24 -17.54 -8.59
N SER A 158 -3.26 -18.17 -9.20
CA SER A 158 -4.58 -18.35 -8.58
C SER A 158 -4.52 -19.14 -7.27
N ASP A 159 -3.69 -20.19 -7.21
CA ASP A 159 -3.61 -21.07 -6.04
C ASP A 159 -2.99 -20.35 -4.83
N VAL A 160 -2.00 -19.50 -5.07
CA VAL A 160 -1.39 -18.64 -4.04
C VAL A 160 -2.39 -17.56 -3.61
N LEU A 161 -3.04 -16.90 -4.57
CA LEU A 161 -4.02 -15.85 -4.28
C LEU A 161 -5.19 -16.38 -3.44
N GLU A 162 -5.72 -17.57 -3.77
CA GLU A 162 -6.78 -18.22 -3.00
C GLU A 162 -6.39 -18.41 -1.52
N LYS A 163 -5.15 -18.86 -1.26
CA LYS A 163 -4.63 -19.04 0.09
C LYS A 163 -4.44 -17.73 0.84
N LEU A 164 -4.00 -16.66 0.16
CA LEU A 164 -3.87 -15.34 0.76
C LEU A 164 -5.24 -14.75 1.13
N VAL A 165 -6.21 -14.83 0.21
CA VAL A 165 -7.59 -14.36 0.44
C VAL A 165 -8.28 -15.16 1.56
N ALA A 166 -8.01 -16.47 1.67
CA ALA A 166 -8.56 -17.32 2.75
C ALA A 166 -8.13 -16.86 4.17
N THR A 167 -7.11 -16.03 4.29
CA THR A 167 -6.72 -15.41 5.58
C THR A 167 -7.73 -14.38 6.09
N GLY A 168 -8.60 -13.88 5.22
CA GLY A 168 -9.54 -12.78 5.49
C GLY A 168 -8.87 -11.42 5.67
N ARG A 169 -7.60 -11.29 5.25
CA ARG A 169 -6.78 -10.07 5.39
C ARG A 169 -6.46 -9.41 4.04
N VAL A 170 -6.67 -10.15 2.95
CA VAL A 170 -6.38 -9.75 1.57
C VAL A 170 -7.68 -9.70 0.77
#